data_dcbd8300d874ae5eb8051de5a478ce7f
#
_entry.id   dcbd8300d874ae5eb8051de5a478ce7f
#
_cell.length_a   1.000
_cell.length_b   1.000
_cell.length_c   1.000
_cell.angle_alpha   90.00
_cell.angle_beta   90.00
_cell.angle_gamma   90.00
#
_symmetry.space_group_name_H-M   'P 1'
#
loop_
_entity.id
_entity.type
_entity.pdbx_description
1 polymer ?
#
loop_
_entity_poly.entity_id
_entity_poly.type
_entity_poly.pdbx_seq_one_letter_code
_entity_poly.pdbx_strand_id
1 'polypeptide(L)'
;MKWKTSVTNDWILVNKKSGETATEERIEVSIDWAKVPAGERILGTLDIMSDRGEKESVYISVFNPTSPSLAEMDTLFVENNGYVAMDAASFHRKVENDDIKMIVIPNLGFENTAVQLGNPMAKAQRTAGRNTPRLEYDFYTFEQGSVDVYTYVLPTFPISKDRGYAGHEATNVETKY
;
A
#
# COMPACT_ATOMS: atom_id res chain seq x y z
N MET A 1 -32.13 28.97 1.92
CA MET A 1 -31.90 28.21 3.18
C MET A 1 -30.59 28.65 3.76
N LYS A 2 -30.60 29.14 5.00
CA LYS A 2 -29.36 29.46 5.73
C LYS A 2 -28.86 28.23 6.47
N TRP A 3 -27.56 28.08 6.58
CA TRP A 3 -26.91 26.94 7.23
C TRP A 3 -25.69 27.37 8.04
N LYS A 4 -25.33 26.51 9.01
CA LYS A 4 -24.11 26.64 9.82
C LYS A 4 -23.43 25.29 9.95
N THR A 5 -22.11 25.30 10.04
CA THR A 5 -21.32 24.12 10.36
C THR A 5 -20.76 24.18 11.77
N SER A 6 -20.61 23.01 12.40
CA SER A 6 -19.82 22.82 13.61
C SER A 6 -19.03 21.54 13.52
N VAL A 7 -17.85 21.51 14.12
CA VAL A 7 -16.96 20.34 14.14
C VAL A 7 -16.72 19.90 15.57
N THR A 8 -16.57 18.59 15.77
CA THR A 8 -16.31 18.03 17.11
C THR A 8 -14.85 18.15 17.53
N ASN A 9 -13.93 18.28 16.57
CA ASN A 9 -12.50 18.28 16.80
C ASN A 9 -11.83 19.44 16.06
N ASP A 10 -10.80 20.00 16.64
CA ASP A 10 -10.09 21.17 16.11
C ASP A 10 -9.12 20.84 14.95
N TRP A 11 -8.89 19.56 14.71
CA TRP A 11 -8.18 19.08 13.52
C TRP A 11 -9.04 19.01 12.26
N ILE A 12 -10.39 19.16 12.38
CA ILE A 12 -11.28 19.25 11.23
C ILE A 12 -11.41 20.71 10.81
N LEU A 13 -10.95 21.01 9.62
CA LEU A 13 -11.02 22.35 9.03
C LEU A 13 -12.10 22.39 7.96
N VAL A 14 -12.89 23.46 7.97
CA VAL A 14 -13.90 23.73 6.93
C VAL A 14 -13.67 25.09 6.32
N ASN A 15 -13.79 25.18 5.00
CA ASN A 15 -13.60 26.43 4.27
C ASN A 15 -14.72 27.47 4.56
N LYS A 16 -15.91 27.02 4.97
CA LYS A 16 -17.06 27.85 5.27
C LYS A 16 -17.75 27.37 6.54
N LYS A 17 -17.96 28.29 7.50
CA LYS A 17 -18.65 27.99 8.76
C LYS A 17 -20.14 28.28 8.71
N SER A 18 -20.61 29.05 7.74
CA SER A 18 -22.04 29.36 7.50
C SER A 18 -22.21 29.89 6.09
N GLY A 19 -23.43 29.81 5.59
CA GLY A 19 -23.78 30.31 4.27
C GLY A 19 -25.30 30.37 4.06
N GLU A 20 -25.67 30.79 2.85
CA GLU A 20 -27.03 30.73 2.35
C GLU A 20 -27.04 30.15 0.95
N THR A 21 -27.78 29.08 0.77
CA THR A 21 -27.86 28.38 -0.52
C THR A 21 -29.29 28.35 -1.06
N ALA A 22 -29.39 28.53 -2.37
CA ALA A 22 -30.66 28.42 -3.09
C ALA A 22 -30.85 27.00 -3.63
N THR A 23 -29.79 26.37 -4.17
CA THR A 23 -29.85 25.06 -4.82
C THR A 23 -28.83 24.12 -4.21
N GLU A 24 -27.54 24.43 -4.36
CA GLU A 24 -26.44 23.63 -3.81
C GLU A 24 -25.27 24.54 -3.40
N GLU A 25 -24.47 24.08 -2.45
CA GLU A 25 -23.22 24.73 -2.09
C GLU A 25 -22.19 23.68 -1.68
N ARG A 26 -20.96 23.88 -2.12
CA ARG A 26 -19.84 23.01 -1.76
C ARG A 26 -19.14 23.51 -0.51
N ILE A 27 -19.01 22.62 0.47
CA ILE A 27 -18.18 22.80 1.65
C ILE A 27 -16.97 21.87 1.51
N GLU A 28 -15.79 22.45 1.61
CA GLU A 28 -14.52 21.70 1.57
C GLU A 28 -14.08 21.42 3.00
N VAL A 29 -13.71 20.16 3.23
CA VAL A 29 -13.20 19.69 4.51
C VAL A 29 -11.74 19.29 4.31
N SER A 30 -10.88 19.73 5.22
CA SER A 30 -9.47 19.37 5.25
C SER A 30 -9.04 18.99 6.66
N ILE A 31 -7.90 18.33 6.78
CA ILE A 31 -7.39 17.81 8.04
C ILE A 31 -6.11 18.56 8.42
N ASP A 32 -6.09 19.12 9.63
CA ASP A 32 -4.89 19.66 10.25
C ASP A 32 -4.14 18.52 10.95
N TRP A 33 -3.27 17.86 10.20
CA TRP A 33 -2.52 16.71 10.66
C TRP A 33 -1.64 16.98 11.89
N ALA A 34 -1.23 18.23 12.11
CA ALA A 34 -0.45 18.60 13.29
C ALA A 34 -1.25 18.48 14.60
N LYS A 35 -2.58 18.50 14.51
CA LYS A 35 -3.47 18.39 15.65
C LYS A 35 -4.15 17.03 15.78
N VAL A 36 -4.02 16.17 14.77
CA VAL A 36 -4.59 14.83 14.84
C VAL A 36 -3.83 14.03 15.90
N PRO A 37 -4.51 13.49 16.93
CA PRO A 37 -3.83 12.60 17.88
C PRO A 37 -3.35 11.34 17.19
N ALA A 38 -2.38 10.66 17.76
CA ALA A 38 -1.92 9.37 17.28
C ALA A 38 -3.00 8.30 17.51
N GLY A 39 -3.20 7.42 16.52
CA GLY A 39 -4.15 6.30 16.62
C GLY A 39 -4.54 5.73 15.27
N GLU A 40 -4.99 4.50 15.27
CA GLU A 40 -5.40 3.78 14.05
C GLU A 40 -6.81 4.17 13.58
N ARG A 41 -7.64 4.66 14.47
CA ARG A 41 -9.01 5.07 14.15
C ARG A 41 -9.44 6.24 15.01
N ILE A 42 -9.26 7.43 14.50
CA ILE A 42 -9.64 8.67 15.15
C ILE A 42 -10.90 9.20 14.48
N LEU A 43 -11.94 9.41 15.27
CA LEU A 43 -13.26 9.81 14.76
C LEU A 43 -13.53 11.27 15.05
N GLY A 44 -14.14 11.93 14.12
CA GLY A 44 -14.68 13.27 14.24
C GLY A 44 -15.97 13.43 13.46
N THR A 45 -16.68 14.52 13.70
CA THR A 45 -17.94 14.80 13.04
C THR A 45 -18.00 16.26 12.59
N LEU A 46 -18.48 16.47 11.39
CA LEU A 46 -18.92 17.76 10.89
C LEU A 46 -20.44 17.76 10.87
N ASP A 47 -21.06 18.62 11.67
CA ASP A 47 -22.49 18.85 11.70
C ASP A 47 -22.85 20.04 10.83
N ILE A 48 -23.89 19.91 10.03
CA ILE A 48 -24.49 20.98 9.22
C ILE A 48 -25.92 21.17 9.70
N MET A 49 -26.23 22.37 10.13
CA MET A 49 -27.56 22.73 10.62
C MET A 49 -28.23 23.81 9.76
N SER A 50 -29.45 23.58 9.36
CA SER A 50 -30.28 24.58 8.65
C SER A 50 -30.99 25.52 9.61
N ASP A 51 -31.44 26.68 9.09
CA ASP A 51 -32.32 27.64 9.81
C ASP A 51 -33.73 27.11 10.08
N ARG A 52 -34.05 25.91 9.55
CA ARG A 52 -35.29 25.18 9.80
C ARG A 52 -35.17 24.13 10.89
N GLY A 53 -33.97 23.97 11.48
CA GLY A 53 -33.71 22.99 12.53
C GLY A 53 -33.30 21.60 12.02
N GLU A 54 -33.16 21.44 10.71
CA GLU A 54 -32.66 20.19 10.13
C GLU A 54 -31.15 20.07 10.42
N LYS A 55 -30.71 18.86 10.77
CA LYS A 55 -29.29 18.56 11.07
C LYS A 55 -28.85 17.34 10.28
N GLU A 56 -27.70 17.51 9.59
CA GLU A 56 -26.98 16.43 8.93
C GLU A 56 -25.58 16.32 9.51
N SER A 57 -25.10 15.08 9.66
CA SER A 57 -23.79 14.80 10.26
C SER A 57 -22.93 14.00 9.30
N VAL A 58 -21.74 14.51 9.00
CA VAL A 58 -20.71 13.82 8.23
C VAL A 58 -19.68 13.26 9.19
N TYR A 59 -19.53 11.94 9.19
CA TYR A 59 -18.56 11.25 10.02
C TYR A 59 -17.22 11.18 9.30
N ILE A 60 -16.17 11.58 10.00
CA ILE A 60 -14.80 11.64 9.49
C ILE A 60 -13.96 10.66 10.30
N SER A 61 -13.29 9.73 9.62
CA SER A 61 -12.34 8.81 10.22
C SER A 61 -10.96 9.09 9.64
N VAL A 62 -9.97 9.28 10.51
CA VAL A 62 -8.57 9.46 10.10
C VAL A 62 -7.67 8.42 10.76
N PHE A 63 -6.62 8.07 10.05
CA PHE A 63 -5.61 7.11 10.45
C PHE A 63 -4.29 7.85 10.62
N ASN A 64 -3.77 7.90 11.85
CA ASN A 64 -2.52 8.57 12.20
C ASN A 64 -1.69 7.69 13.15
N PRO A 65 -1.14 6.57 12.66
CA PRO A 65 -0.38 5.63 13.47
C PRO A 65 0.94 6.23 13.93
N THR A 66 1.49 5.71 15.03
CA THR A 66 2.81 6.09 15.53
C THR A 66 3.95 5.32 14.89
N SER A 67 3.65 4.21 14.24
CA SER A 67 4.61 3.34 13.55
C SER A 67 4.00 2.86 12.22
N PRO A 68 4.81 2.71 11.19
CA PRO A 68 6.22 3.10 11.11
C PRO A 68 6.40 4.62 11.10
N SER A 69 7.56 5.10 11.54
CA SER A 69 7.93 6.52 11.40
C SER A 69 8.13 6.89 9.93
N LEU A 70 8.07 8.19 9.60
CA LEU A 70 8.30 8.67 8.23
C LEU A 70 9.64 8.21 7.66
N ALA A 71 10.68 8.16 8.48
CA ALA A 71 12.01 7.70 8.06
C ALA A 71 12.03 6.19 7.75
N GLU A 72 11.24 5.39 8.47
CA GLU A 72 11.10 3.96 8.19
C GLU A 72 10.25 3.71 6.94
N MET A 73 9.24 4.56 6.69
CA MET A 73 8.42 4.47 5.46
C MET A 73 9.24 4.62 4.18
N ASP A 74 10.32 5.40 4.20
CA ASP A 74 11.21 5.57 3.05
C ASP A 74 12.02 4.29 2.74
N THR A 75 12.10 3.35 3.68
CA THR A 75 12.87 2.11 3.56
C THR A 75 12.02 0.84 3.56
N LEU A 76 10.70 0.96 3.60
CA LEU A 76 9.76 -0.16 3.68
C LEU A 76 8.63 0.01 2.66
N PHE A 77 8.09 -1.10 2.19
CA PHE A 77 6.78 -1.09 1.59
C PHE A 77 5.73 -1.09 2.71
N VAL A 78 4.88 -0.10 2.75
CA VAL A 78 3.89 0.06 3.83
C VAL A 78 2.50 -0.27 3.33
N GLU A 79 1.76 -0.99 4.16
CA GLU A 79 0.36 -1.31 3.90
C GLU A 79 -0.47 -0.04 3.68
N ASN A 80 -1.33 -0.10 2.68
CA ASN A 80 -2.34 0.93 2.42
C ASN A 80 -3.67 0.25 2.05
N ASN A 81 -4.70 0.48 2.87
CA ASN A 81 -6.04 -0.08 2.65
C ASN A 81 -6.08 -1.61 2.51
N GLY A 82 -5.31 -2.33 3.33
CA GLY A 82 -5.33 -3.79 3.39
C GLY A 82 -4.45 -4.48 2.35
N TYR A 83 -3.60 -3.77 1.63
CA TYR A 83 -2.62 -4.38 0.72
C TYR A 83 -1.29 -3.63 0.71
N VAL A 84 -0.23 -4.36 0.36
CA VAL A 84 1.10 -3.82 0.13
C VAL A 84 1.44 -4.01 -1.34
N ALA A 85 1.66 -2.92 -2.07
CA ALA A 85 2.11 -2.95 -3.46
C ALA A 85 3.63 -2.85 -3.53
N MET A 86 4.27 -3.76 -4.28
CA MET A 86 5.73 -3.81 -4.40
C MET A 86 6.12 -3.89 -5.88
N ASP A 87 6.97 -2.98 -6.34
CA ASP A 87 7.61 -3.12 -7.63
C ASP A 87 8.71 -4.18 -7.56
N ALA A 88 8.73 -5.09 -8.53
CA ALA A 88 9.68 -6.20 -8.57
C ALA A 88 11.14 -5.76 -8.62
N ALA A 89 11.44 -4.61 -9.18
CA ALA A 89 12.80 -4.07 -9.28
C ALA A 89 13.26 -3.30 -8.04
N SER A 90 12.32 -2.97 -7.14
CA SER A 90 12.58 -2.22 -5.90
C SER A 90 12.87 -3.13 -4.70
N PHE A 91 13.54 -4.25 -4.93
CA PHE A 91 13.95 -5.18 -3.89
C PHE A 91 15.00 -4.55 -2.95
N HIS A 92 14.91 -4.85 -1.66
CA HIS A 92 15.88 -4.37 -0.66
C HIS A 92 17.19 -5.17 -0.72
N ARG A 93 17.09 -6.46 -0.97
CA ARG A 93 18.24 -7.37 -1.05
C ARG A 93 18.01 -8.41 -2.13
N LYS A 94 19.11 -8.92 -2.64
CA LYS A 94 19.10 -10.07 -3.55
C LYS A 94 20.17 -11.09 -3.16
N VAL A 95 19.89 -12.35 -3.39
CA VAL A 95 20.84 -13.44 -3.32
C VAL A 95 20.97 -14.03 -4.71
N GLU A 96 22.19 -14.14 -5.18
CA GLU A 96 22.56 -14.69 -6.48
C GLU A 96 23.56 -15.83 -6.28
N ASN A 97 23.69 -16.69 -7.24
CA ASN A 97 24.75 -17.70 -7.30
C ASN A 97 25.47 -17.63 -8.66
N ASP A 98 26.38 -18.57 -8.90
CA ASP A 98 27.16 -18.57 -10.13
C ASP A 98 26.32 -18.85 -11.37
N ASP A 99 25.26 -19.63 -11.23
CA ASP A 99 24.40 -20.05 -12.32
C ASP A 99 23.28 -19.05 -12.62
N ILE A 100 22.80 -18.32 -11.60
CA ILE A 100 21.61 -17.47 -11.72
C ILE A 100 21.89 -16.08 -11.18
N LYS A 101 21.67 -15.08 -12.04
CA LYS A 101 21.74 -13.65 -11.72
C LYS A 101 20.36 -13.01 -11.89
N MET A 102 20.08 -11.99 -11.10
CA MET A 102 18.87 -11.18 -11.23
C MET A 102 19.12 -10.03 -12.20
N ILE A 103 18.38 -9.99 -13.29
CA ILE A 103 18.51 -9.00 -14.34
C ILE A 103 17.31 -8.06 -14.27
N VAL A 104 17.57 -6.78 -13.98
CA VAL A 104 16.55 -5.73 -14.07
C VAL A 104 16.46 -5.24 -15.50
N ILE A 105 15.28 -5.31 -16.10
CA ILE A 105 15.04 -4.92 -17.49
C ILE A 105 14.20 -3.63 -17.47
N PRO A 106 14.78 -2.50 -17.86
CA PRO A 106 14.05 -1.24 -17.94
C PRO A 106 13.07 -1.21 -19.12
N ASN A 107 12.05 -0.39 -19.03
CA ASN A 107 11.01 -0.19 -20.04
C ASN A 107 10.24 -1.47 -20.41
N LEU A 108 10.07 -2.36 -19.45
CA LEU A 108 9.31 -3.59 -19.59
C LEU A 108 8.41 -3.79 -18.37
N GLY A 109 7.19 -4.35 -18.61
CA GLY A 109 6.23 -4.60 -17.55
C GLY A 109 5.30 -3.42 -17.25
N PHE A 110 4.46 -3.58 -16.24
CA PHE A 110 3.41 -2.62 -15.91
C PHE A 110 3.99 -1.32 -15.33
N GLU A 111 4.98 -1.41 -14.47
CA GLU A 111 5.65 -0.27 -13.80
C GLU A 111 6.95 0.17 -14.51
N ASN A 112 7.06 -0.10 -15.82
CA ASN A 112 8.23 0.20 -16.63
C ASN A 112 9.54 -0.51 -16.22
N THR A 113 9.46 -1.50 -15.35
CA THR A 113 10.58 -2.36 -14.98
C THR A 113 10.11 -3.79 -14.79
N ALA A 114 10.97 -4.73 -15.12
CA ALA A 114 10.77 -6.14 -14.84
C ALA A 114 12.06 -6.76 -14.30
N VAL A 115 11.92 -7.86 -13.57
CA VAL A 115 13.08 -8.64 -13.14
C VAL A 115 13.02 -10.03 -13.73
N GLN A 116 14.11 -10.45 -14.31
CA GLN A 116 14.29 -11.78 -14.88
C GLN A 116 15.35 -12.54 -14.10
N LEU A 117 15.09 -13.81 -13.84
CA LEU A 117 16.13 -14.76 -13.46
C LEU A 117 16.99 -15.02 -14.71
N GLY A 118 18.25 -14.62 -14.67
CA GLY A 118 19.20 -14.86 -15.75
C GLY A 118 19.55 -16.33 -15.86
N ASN A 119 20.16 -16.69 -17.02
CA ASN A 119 20.51 -18.04 -17.41
C ASN A 119 19.31 -19.02 -17.43
N PRO A 120 18.46 -18.95 -18.44
CA PRO A 120 17.29 -19.85 -18.57
C PRO A 120 17.68 -21.34 -18.69
N MET A 121 18.94 -21.62 -18.96
CA MET A 121 19.48 -22.99 -19.05
C MET A 121 20.06 -23.50 -17.72
N ALA A 122 20.04 -22.70 -16.67
CA ALA A 122 20.50 -23.14 -15.36
C ALA A 122 19.71 -24.36 -14.85
N LYS A 123 20.34 -25.19 -14.06
CA LYS A 123 19.67 -26.32 -13.41
C LYS A 123 18.61 -25.81 -12.44
N ALA A 124 17.56 -26.63 -12.25
CA ALA A 124 16.52 -26.33 -11.27
C ALA A 124 17.15 -26.12 -9.88
N GLN A 125 16.73 -25.05 -9.22
CA GLN A 125 17.20 -24.68 -7.88
C GLN A 125 16.16 -25.16 -6.84
N ARG A 126 16.63 -25.47 -5.64
CA ARG A 126 15.72 -25.73 -4.51
C ARG A 126 15.15 -24.41 -3.99
N THR A 127 13.90 -24.40 -3.60
CA THR A 127 13.22 -23.21 -3.10
C THR A 127 13.67 -22.79 -1.69
N ALA A 128 14.28 -23.68 -0.92
CA ALA A 128 14.78 -23.40 0.42
C ALA A 128 16.29 -23.65 0.51
N GLY A 129 17.05 -22.63 0.87
CA GLY A 129 18.49 -22.73 1.08
C GLY A 129 19.19 -21.37 1.16
N ARG A 130 20.30 -21.31 1.87
CA ARG A 130 21.06 -20.05 2.04
C ARG A 130 21.53 -19.44 0.73
N ASN A 131 21.86 -20.27 -0.25
CA ASN A 131 22.39 -19.83 -1.55
C ASN A 131 21.34 -19.93 -2.68
N THR A 132 20.07 -20.12 -2.35
CA THR A 132 19.01 -20.10 -3.34
C THR A 132 18.83 -18.68 -3.87
N PRO A 133 18.88 -18.46 -5.18
CA PRO A 133 18.64 -17.15 -5.77
C PRO A 133 17.26 -16.64 -5.41
N ARG A 134 17.20 -15.42 -4.90
CA ARG A 134 15.96 -14.80 -4.47
C ARG A 134 16.06 -13.29 -4.40
N LEU A 135 14.93 -12.63 -4.45
CA LEU A 135 14.75 -11.23 -4.11
C LEU A 135 14.11 -11.14 -2.73
N GLU A 136 14.47 -10.15 -1.95
CA GLU A 136 13.95 -9.92 -0.61
C GLU A 136 13.38 -8.51 -0.52
N TYR A 137 12.15 -8.43 0.01
CA TYR A 137 11.40 -7.19 0.17
C TYR A 137 11.02 -7.05 1.64
N ASP A 138 11.31 -5.89 2.22
CA ASP A 138 10.90 -5.56 3.57
C ASP A 138 9.60 -4.76 3.49
N PHE A 139 8.60 -5.16 4.25
CA PHE A 139 7.32 -4.49 4.27
C PHE A 139 6.74 -4.43 5.69
N TYR A 140 5.84 -3.50 5.89
CA TYR A 140 5.14 -3.28 7.15
C TYR A 140 3.64 -3.44 6.95
N THR A 141 2.98 -4.20 7.84
CA THR A 141 1.52 -4.31 7.90
C THR A 141 1.04 -3.80 9.26
N PHE A 142 -0.11 -3.12 9.25
CA PHE A 142 -0.72 -2.62 10.49
C PHE A 142 -1.49 -3.72 11.21
N GLU A 143 -1.98 -4.72 10.48
CA GLU A 143 -2.72 -5.84 11.06
C GLU A 143 -1.92 -7.13 10.96
N GLN A 144 -2.09 -7.98 11.97
CA GLN A 144 -1.54 -9.33 11.97
C GLN A 144 -2.52 -10.28 11.30
N GLY A 145 -2.01 -11.19 10.48
CA GLY A 145 -2.87 -12.16 9.82
C GLY A 145 -2.18 -12.94 8.71
N SER A 146 -2.97 -13.72 8.02
CA SER A 146 -2.54 -14.37 6.79
C SER A 146 -2.58 -13.37 5.64
N VAL A 147 -1.59 -13.44 4.77
CA VAL A 147 -1.51 -12.61 3.56
C VAL A 147 -1.53 -13.49 2.32
N ASP A 148 -2.25 -13.04 1.30
CA ASP A 148 -2.19 -13.63 -0.04
C ASP A 148 -1.17 -12.84 -0.87
N VAL A 149 -0.26 -13.54 -1.53
CA VAL A 149 0.77 -12.93 -2.39
C VAL A 149 0.40 -13.12 -3.85
N TYR A 150 0.20 -12.02 -4.54
CA TYR A 150 -0.06 -11.98 -5.98
C TYR A 150 1.18 -11.53 -6.72
N THR A 151 1.70 -12.36 -7.60
CA THR A 151 2.86 -12.05 -8.42
C THR A 151 2.42 -11.84 -9.87
N TYR A 152 2.66 -10.66 -10.40
CA TYR A 152 2.41 -10.35 -11.80
C TYR A 152 3.64 -10.74 -12.63
N VAL A 153 3.45 -11.64 -13.58
CA VAL A 153 4.51 -12.13 -14.44
C VAL A 153 4.18 -11.85 -15.91
N LEU A 154 5.21 -11.60 -16.69
CA LEU A 154 5.06 -11.54 -18.14
C LEU A 154 4.92 -12.98 -18.68
N PRO A 155 4.03 -13.21 -19.66
CA PRO A 155 3.90 -14.52 -20.25
C PRO A 155 5.22 -14.95 -20.91
N THR A 156 5.68 -16.14 -20.55
CA THR A 156 6.90 -16.74 -21.12
C THR A 156 6.57 -18.08 -21.73
N PHE A 157 7.25 -18.43 -22.82
CA PHE A 157 7.15 -19.76 -23.42
C PHE A 157 8.10 -20.75 -22.72
N PRO A 158 7.73 -22.03 -22.58
CA PRO A 158 8.64 -23.03 -22.06
C PRO A 158 9.83 -23.20 -23.00
N ILE A 159 11.02 -23.09 -22.44
CA ILE A 159 12.29 -23.17 -23.20
C ILE A 159 12.62 -24.62 -23.52
N SER A 160 12.10 -25.59 -22.75
CA SER A 160 12.36 -27.02 -22.93
C SER A 160 11.08 -27.82 -22.72
N LYS A 161 10.87 -28.83 -23.59
CA LYS A 161 9.72 -29.73 -23.51
C LYS A 161 9.70 -30.59 -22.23
N ASP A 162 10.87 -30.84 -21.66
CA ASP A 162 11.03 -31.73 -20.50
C ASP A 162 10.96 -30.98 -19.16
N ARG A 163 10.99 -29.66 -19.19
CA ARG A 163 10.75 -28.83 -18.01
C ARG A 163 9.29 -28.41 -18.05
N GLY A 164 8.42 -29.27 -17.52
CA GLY A 164 7.06 -28.86 -17.21
C GLY A 164 7.09 -27.55 -16.42
N TYR A 165 6.07 -26.71 -16.57
CA TYR A 165 5.87 -25.56 -15.69
C TYR A 165 6.04 -26.07 -14.25
N ALA A 166 7.17 -25.77 -13.63
CA ALA A 166 7.23 -25.83 -12.19
C ALA A 166 6.18 -24.82 -11.74
N GLY A 167 5.09 -25.33 -11.21
CA GLY A 167 4.02 -24.49 -10.71
C GLY A 167 4.65 -23.44 -9.81
N HIS A 168 4.13 -22.23 -9.87
CA HIS A 168 4.54 -21.15 -8.99
C HIS A 168 4.32 -21.62 -7.56
N GLU A 169 5.33 -22.28 -6.98
CA GLU A 169 5.28 -22.57 -5.55
C GLU A 169 5.35 -21.26 -4.80
N ALA A 170 4.38 -21.13 -3.93
CA ALA A 170 4.17 -19.98 -3.10
C ALA A 170 5.49 -19.51 -2.47
N THR A 171 5.74 -18.25 -2.61
CA THR A 171 6.71 -17.49 -1.86
C THR A 171 6.53 -17.78 -0.37
N ASN A 172 7.55 -18.32 0.29
CA ASN A 172 7.55 -18.38 1.74
C ASN A 172 7.62 -16.94 2.26
N VAL A 173 6.51 -16.44 2.76
CA VAL A 173 6.45 -15.16 3.46
C VAL A 173 6.89 -15.42 4.90
N GLU A 174 8.11 -15.07 5.24
CA GLU A 174 8.60 -15.10 6.61
C GLU A 174 8.30 -13.73 7.24
N THR A 175 7.21 -13.66 8.02
CA THR A 175 6.90 -12.46 8.80
C THR A 175 7.76 -12.45 10.05
N LYS A 176 8.63 -11.45 10.19
CA LYS A 176 9.32 -11.12 11.45
C LYS A 176 8.55 -10.00 12.12
N TYR A 177 8.12 -10.24 13.35
CA TYR A 177 7.49 -9.27 14.24
C TYR A 177 8.54 -8.45 14.96
#